data_af4d83d47fce033798153c95a2ea96fa
#
_entry.id   af4d83d47fce033798153c95a2ea96fa
#
_cell.length_a   1.000
_cell.length_b   1.000
_cell.length_c   1.000
_cell.angle_alpha   90.00
_cell.angle_beta   90.00
_cell.angle_gamma   90.00
#
_symmetry.space_group_name_H-M   'P 1'
#
loop_
_entity.id
_entity.type
_entity.pdbx_description
1 polymer ?
#
loop_
_entity_poly.entity_id
_entity_poly.type
_entity_poly.pdbx_seq_one_letter_code
_entity_poly.pdbx_strand_id
1 'polypeptide(L)'
;MPRDVSEPIVQFSSLVELLRWRALRQPEQRTHTHLIDGEAEGDHLTHATLDCRARRIGALLQSYCAVGERALLLYPAGLEFIPAFFGCLYAGVIAVPLPPPNLTQPHRTLPRLLAITGDSQPSVVLTTSAILSDVGRLFAQAPELQKLRWVATDEVTDDLAQEWREPAVTGDTLALLQYTSGSTAEPKGVEIRHGNLLHNSAYISRLFAFNTNGVTVSWLPAFHDMGLTNGIIQPIYHGRPCYLMPAVAFLMQPVRWLQAISRYKATISGGPNFSYELCTRRITPEQRETLDLSGWDVAYNGAEPVRGDTMKRFADAFASCGFRPGALHPCYGLAEATLVVSGGSLGEEMFRTIQVAAFEQNRVVEAGAQDRNVRTLIGSGHALHDTRIVIAHPESLTACAPDQVGEIWVSGPSIAHGYWNRPEETERACRAYLQDTGEGPFLRTGDLGFMSDGELFVTGRLKDLIIISGRKLYPQDIELTVEQSHPALRPACCAAFSVDGTGEEQLIVAAEVEPGYQPAVRELPNAELRTRPNGRLPLDVEAVVRAVRRAVAEDHDARVHMVVLLRAGRIPKTTSGKVQRHACKASFLQGTLERFGES
;
A
#
# COMPACT_ATOMS: atom_id res chain seq x y z
N MET A 1 27.95 15.11 15.43
CA MET A 1 28.28 16.25 14.57
C MET A 1 27.27 16.27 13.43
N PRO A 2 26.52 17.34 13.19
CA PRO A 2 25.61 17.44 12.06
C PRO A 2 26.46 17.40 10.79
N ARG A 3 26.19 16.43 9.91
CA ARG A 3 26.81 16.33 8.58
C ARG A 3 26.23 17.41 7.68
N ASP A 4 27.12 18.15 7.08
CA ASP A 4 26.88 19.25 6.17
C ASP A 4 26.00 18.81 4.98
N VAL A 5 24.76 19.29 4.94
CA VAL A 5 23.78 19.03 3.85
C VAL A 5 23.83 20.28 2.96
N SER A 6 24.91 20.48 2.23
CA SER A 6 25.09 21.62 1.34
C SER A 6 25.26 21.24 -0.13
N GLU A 7 24.30 20.51 -0.71
CA GLU A 7 23.99 20.77 -2.12
C GLU A 7 22.75 21.68 -2.15
N PRO A 8 22.75 22.75 -2.95
CA PRO A 8 21.56 23.58 -3.10
C PRO A 8 20.45 22.69 -3.60
N ILE A 9 19.33 22.63 -2.86
CA ILE A 9 18.11 21.95 -3.28
C ILE A 9 17.67 22.65 -4.56
N VAL A 10 17.99 22.05 -5.72
CA VAL A 10 17.52 22.55 -7.01
C VAL A 10 16.00 22.40 -6.98
N GLN A 11 15.28 23.51 -7.00
CA GLN A 11 13.83 23.50 -7.09
C GLN A 11 13.45 23.22 -8.55
N PHE A 12 12.86 22.06 -8.79
CA PHE A 12 12.30 21.69 -10.08
C PHE A 12 10.84 22.09 -10.15
N SER A 13 10.39 22.57 -11.30
CA SER A 13 8.99 22.88 -11.56
C SER A 13 8.18 21.65 -11.97
N SER A 14 8.84 20.60 -12.47
CA SER A 14 8.18 19.39 -12.94
C SER A 14 9.11 18.16 -12.84
N LEU A 15 8.53 16.95 -12.89
CA LEU A 15 9.32 15.72 -13.02
C LEU A 15 10.03 15.62 -14.39
N VAL A 16 9.53 16.32 -15.41
CA VAL A 16 10.18 16.42 -16.72
C VAL A 16 11.51 17.16 -16.57
N GLU A 17 11.49 18.34 -15.96
CA GLU A 17 12.70 19.14 -15.69
C GLU A 17 13.69 18.36 -14.82
N LEU A 18 13.22 17.68 -13.78
CA LEU A 18 14.05 16.84 -12.91
C LEU A 18 14.82 15.77 -13.71
N LEU A 19 14.12 14.96 -14.51
CA LEU A 19 14.76 13.88 -15.27
C LEU A 19 15.70 14.44 -16.35
N ARG A 20 15.32 15.52 -17.05
CA ARG A 20 16.18 16.23 -18.01
C ARG A 20 17.47 16.72 -17.35
N TRP A 21 17.35 17.34 -16.18
CA TRP A 21 18.50 17.80 -15.41
C TRP A 21 19.43 16.64 -15.02
N ARG A 22 18.86 15.50 -14.55
CA ARG A 22 19.63 14.29 -14.22
C ARG A 22 20.35 13.71 -15.44
N ALA A 23 19.67 13.62 -16.58
CA ALA A 23 20.24 13.11 -17.81
C ALA A 23 21.41 13.95 -18.32
N LEU A 24 21.37 15.27 -18.13
CA LEU A 24 22.44 16.18 -18.52
C LEU A 24 23.61 16.17 -17.55
N ARG A 25 23.38 16.01 -16.24
CA ARG A 25 24.41 16.12 -15.21
C ARG A 25 25.02 14.79 -14.79
N GLN A 26 24.25 13.73 -14.87
CA GLN A 26 24.62 12.38 -14.43
C GLN A 26 24.19 11.33 -15.47
N PRO A 27 24.57 11.46 -16.77
CA PRO A 27 24.04 10.63 -17.85
C PRO A 27 24.26 9.14 -17.62
N GLU A 28 25.44 8.74 -17.19
CA GLU A 28 25.83 7.32 -17.03
C GLU A 28 25.44 6.74 -15.67
N GLN A 29 24.91 7.57 -14.76
CA GLN A 29 24.45 7.08 -13.45
C GLN A 29 23.29 6.10 -13.64
N ARG A 30 23.48 4.87 -13.16
CA ARG A 30 22.39 3.88 -13.11
C ARG A 30 21.28 4.38 -12.21
N THR A 31 20.06 4.39 -12.72
CA THR A 31 18.87 4.77 -11.96
C THR A 31 18.10 3.54 -11.52
N HIS A 32 17.81 2.59 -12.41
CA HIS A 32 17.08 1.36 -12.06
C HIS A 32 17.72 0.14 -12.67
N THR A 33 17.79 -0.94 -11.91
CA THR A 33 18.21 -2.27 -12.34
C THR A 33 17.11 -3.28 -12.00
N HIS A 34 16.69 -4.09 -12.96
CA HIS A 34 15.70 -5.14 -12.75
C HIS A 34 16.36 -6.41 -12.23
N LEU A 35 15.85 -6.98 -11.14
CA LEU A 35 16.21 -8.30 -10.65
C LEU A 35 15.17 -9.30 -11.15
N ILE A 36 15.52 -10.12 -12.15
CA ILE A 36 14.58 -10.95 -12.93
C ILE A 36 13.68 -11.81 -12.04
N ASP A 37 14.27 -12.53 -11.12
CA ASP A 37 13.59 -13.41 -10.14
C ASP A 37 13.83 -12.99 -8.68
N GLY A 38 14.31 -11.76 -8.50
CA GLY A 38 14.74 -11.22 -7.21
C GLY A 38 16.21 -11.47 -6.88
N GLU A 39 16.96 -12.18 -7.73
CA GLU A 39 18.36 -12.57 -7.50
C GLU A 39 19.29 -12.13 -8.62
N ALA A 40 18.96 -12.48 -9.87
CA ALA A 40 19.79 -12.20 -11.04
C ALA A 40 19.55 -10.78 -11.56
N GLU A 41 20.64 -10.02 -11.80
CA GLU A 41 20.54 -8.75 -12.52
C GLU A 41 20.15 -8.99 -13.98
N GLY A 42 19.08 -8.32 -14.40
CA GLY A 42 18.69 -8.18 -15.79
C GLY A 42 19.12 -6.82 -16.34
N ASP A 43 18.26 -6.23 -17.16
CA ASP A 43 18.49 -4.92 -17.76
C ASP A 43 18.54 -3.80 -16.72
N HIS A 44 19.16 -2.69 -17.11
CA HIS A 44 19.22 -1.48 -16.30
C HIS A 44 18.97 -0.23 -17.15
N LEU A 45 18.56 0.84 -16.47
CA LEU A 45 18.43 2.19 -17.03
C LEU A 45 19.45 3.11 -16.39
N THR A 46 20.10 3.96 -17.21
CA THR A 46 20.81 5.15 -16.77
C THR A 46 19.90 6.37 -16.92
N HIS A 47 20.28 7.53 -16.36
CA HIS A 47 19.50 8.73 -16.58
C HIS A 47 19.42 9.11 -18.07
N ALA A 48 20.51 8.95 -18.83
CA ALA A 48 20.52 9.24 -20.26
C ALA A 48 19.61 8.30 -21.05
N THR A 49 19.69 6.98 -20.79
CA THR A 49 18.85 6.00 -21.49
C THR A 49 17.37 6.15 -21.11
N LEU A 50 17.07 6.49 -19.86
CA LEU A 50 15.70 6.76 -19.44
C LEU A 50 15.14 8.01 -20.11
N ASP A 51 15.90 9.12 -20.15
CA ASP A 51 15.50 10.35 -20.84
C ASP A 51 15.26 10.12 -22.33
N CYS A 52 16.18 9.40 -23.01
CA CYS A 52 16.02 9.07 -24.43
C CYS A 52 14.74 8.26 -24.68
N ARG A 53 14.51 7.22 -23.87
CA ARG A 53 13.30 6.37 -23.99
C ARG A 53 12.03 7.14 -23.62
N ALA A 54 12.07 8.05 -22.65
CA ALA A 54 10.95 8.92 -22.31
C ALA A 54 10.62 9.92 -23.44
N ARG A 55 11.66 10.50 -24.10
CA ARG A 55 11.47 11.39 -25.24
C ARG A 55 10.86 10.68 -26.44
N ARG A 56 11.33 9.49 -26.83
CA ARG A 56 10.74 8.77 -27.96
C ARG A 56 9.27 8.41 -27.73
N ILE A 57 8.91 7.97 -26.52
CA ILE A 57 7.49 7.70 -26.17
C ILE A 57 6.71 9.02 -26.11
N GLY A 58 7.30 10.08 -25.56
CA GLY A 58 6.71 11.42 -25.54
C GLY A 58 6.42 11.96 -26.92
N ALA A 59 7.38 11.86 -27.85
CA ALA A 59 7.18 12.27 -29.26
C ALA A 59 6.07 11.47 -29.94
N LEU A 60 6.04 10.15 -29.71
CA LEU A 60 4.97 9.31 -30.22
C LEU A 60 3.61 9.75 -29.68
N LEU A 61 3.47 9.98 -28.38
CA LEU A 61 2.22 10.46 -27.79
C LEU A 61 1.83 11.84 -28.32
N GLN A 62 2.76 12.77 -28.49
CA GLN A 62 2.53 14.10 -29.05
C GLN A 62 2.00 14.08 -30.49
N SER A 63 2.20 12.97 -31.23
CA SER A 63 1.72 12.85 -32.61
C SER A 63 0.21 12.59 -32.69
N TYR A 64 -0.43 12.12 -31.60
CA TYR A 64 -1.86 11.77 -31.64
C TYR A 64 -2.64 12.02 -30.34
N CYS A 65 -1.98 12.42 -29.26
CA CYS A 65 -2.63 12.81 -28.00
C CYS A 65 -2.49 14.32 -27.78
N ALA A 66 -3.55 14.95 -27.34
CA ALA A 66 -3.50 16.32 -26.83
C ALA A 66 -2.99 16.35 -25.40
N VAL A 67 -2.43 17.49 -24.97
CA VAL A 67 -2.06 17.74 -23.57
C VAL A 67 -3.29 17.58 -22.69
N GLY A 68 -3.15 16.86 -21.56
CA GLY A 68 -4.23 16.57 -20.62
C GLY A 68 -5.07 15.34 -20.99
N GLU A 69 -4.81 14.66 -22.11
CA GLU A 69 -5.40 13.34 -22.36
C GLU A 69 -4.80 12.28 -21.44
N ARG A 70 -5.46 11.14 -21.29
CA ARG A 70 -5.10 10.06 -20.35
C ARG A 70 -4.56 8.87 -21.10
N ALA A 71 -3.50 8.28 -20.53
CA ALA A 71 -2.92 7.03 -21.01
C ALA A 71 -3.00 5.95 -19.93
N LEU A 72 -3.63 4.82 -20.20
CA LEU A 72 -3.54 3.64 -19.32
C LEU A 72 -2.15 3.02 -19.45
N LEU A 73 -1.51 2.73 -18.32
CA LEU A 73 -0.22 2.04 -18.28
C LEU A 73 -0.44 0.62 -17.74
N LEU A 74 -0.35 -0.37 -18.62
CA LEU A 74 -0.57 -1.79 -18.32
C LEU A 74 0.71 -2.58 -18.55
N TYR A 75 1.59 -2.63 -17.54
CA TYR A 75 2.92 -3.22 -17.65
C TYR A 75 3.13 -4.36 -16.66
N PRO A 76 3.82 -5.44 -17.07
CA PRO A 76 4.32 -6.43 -16.13
C PRO A 76 5.42 -5.83 -15.25
N ALA A 77 5.85 -6.56 -14.22
CA ALA A 77 7.01 -6.17 -13.45
C ALA A 77 8.25 -6.11 -14.36
N GLY A 78 9.03 -5.04 -14.25
CA GLY A 78 10.19 -4.78 -15.10
C GLY A 78 10.46 -3.29 -15.27
N LEU A 79 11.34 -2.94 -16.20
CA LEU A 79 11.75 -1.55 -16.41
C LEU A 79 10.84 -0.77 -17.37
N GLU A 80 10.05 -1.45 -18.22
CA GLU A 80 9.29 -0.80 -19.30
C GLU A 80 8.24 0.20 -18.83
N PHE A 81 7.70 -0.01 -17.64
CA PHE A 81 6.79 0.95 -17.01
C PHE A 81 7.43 2.33 -16.82
N ILE A 82 8.72 2.40 -16.48
CA ILE A 82 9.39 3.65 -16.08
C ILE A 82 9.49 4.63 -17.25
N PRO A 83 10.06 4.26 -18.42
CA PRO A 83 10.08 5.15 -19.57
C PRO A 83 8.68 5.47 -20.11
N ALA A 84 7.70 4.57 -19.98
CA ALA A 84 6.32 4.85 -20.37
C ALA A 84 5.66 5.90 -19.46
N PHE A 85 5.86 5.80 -18.14
CA PHE A 85 5.39 6.80 -17.19
C PHE A 85 5.99 8.19 -17.50
N PHE A 86 7.32 8.27 -17.62
CA PHE A 86 7.97 9.54 -17.98
C PHE A 86 7.60 10.01 -19.39
N GLY A 87 7.39 9.11 -20.35
CA GLY A 87 6.93 9.43 -21.70
C GLY A 87 5.57 10.13 -21.70
N CYS A 88 4.63 9.71 -20.84
CA CYS A 88 3.38 10.43 -20.64
C CYS A 88 3.64 11.86 -20.14
N LEU A 89 4.47 12.02 -19.11
CA LEU A 89 4.82 13.34 -18.57
C LEU A 89 5.49 14.23 -19.63
N TYR A 90 6.37 13.64 -20.45
CA TYR A 90 7.07 14.32 -21.54
C TYR A 90 6.14 14.73 -22.70
N ALA A 91 4.96 14.14 -22.79
CA ALA A 91 3.92 14.55 -23.73
C ALA A 91 2.88 15.51 -23.12
N GLY A 92 2.93 15.74 -21.81
CA GLY A 92 1.85 16.42 -21.08
C GLY A 92 0.58 15.57 -20.99
N VAL A 93 0.70 14.25 -21.13
CA VAL A 93 -0.39 13.26 -21.04
C VAL A 93 -0.47 12.74 -19.61
N ILE A 94 -1.67 12.62 -19.09
CA ILE A 94 -1.92 12.15 -17.72
C ILE A 94 -1.74 10.64 -17.66
N ALA A 95 -0.78 10.17 -16.85
CA ALA A 95 -0.55 8.75 -16.65
C ALA A 95 -1.65 8.13 -15.76
N VAL A 96 -2.11 6.92 -16.11
CA VAL A 96 -3.07 6.13 -15.33
C VAL A 96 -2.47 4.74 -15.08
N PRO A 97 -1.63 4.58 -14.03
CA PRO A 97 -1.00 3.31 -13.70
C PRO A 97 -2.00 2.28 -13.20
N LEU A 98 -2.01 1.10 -13.80
CA LEU A 98 -2.87 -0.02 -13.39
C LEU A 98 -2.11 -1.35 -13.40
N PRO A 99 -2.56 -2.33 -12.60
CA PRO A 99 -2.03 -3.68 -12.73
C PRO A 99 -2.33 -4.23 -14.14
N PRO A 100 -1.40 -4.98 -14.74
CA PRO A 100 -1.66 -5.63 -16.01
C PRO A 100 -2.83 -6.61 -15.88
N PRO A 101 -3.63 -6.80 -16.94
CA PRO A 101 -4.74 -7.74 -16.92
C PRO A 101 -4.23 -9.17 -16.69
N ASN A 102 -4.93 -9.93 -15.86
CA ASN A 102 -4.64 -11.35 -15.73
C ASN A 102 -5.28 -12.11 -16.90
N LEU A 103 -4.49 -12.40 -17.93
CA LEU A 103 -4.98 -13.05 -19.15
C LEU A 103 -5.40 -14.52 -18.93
N THR A 104 -4.98 -15.16 -17.82
CA THR A 104 -5.40 -16.53 -17.46
C THR A 104 -6.70 -16.57 -16.66
N GLN A 105 -6.98 -15.51 -15.88
CA GLN A 105 -8.18 -15.36 -15.06
C GLN A 105 -8.78 -13.96 -15.21
N PRO A 106 -9.25 -13.57 -16.41
CA PRO A 106 -9.67 -12.19 -16.70
C PRO A 106 -10.80 -11.70 -15.79
N HIS A 107 -11.74 -12.58 -15.41
CA HIS A 107 -12.87 -12.26 -14.54
C HIS A 107 -12.47 -11.61 -13.21
N ARG A 108 -11.23 -11.79 -12.75
CA ARG A 108 -10.73 -11.19 -11.50
C ARG A 108 -10.28 -9.74 -11.65
N THR A 109 -9.74 -9.38 -12.80
CA THR A 109 -9.13 -8.06 -13.02
C THR A 109 -9.93 -7.18 -13.98
N LEU A 110 -10.69 -7.79 -14.88
CA LEU A 110 -11.44 -7.11 -15.93
C LEU A 110 -12.49 -6.12 -15.40
N PRO A 111 -13.33 -6.44 -14.40
CA PRO A 111 -14.33 -5.50 -13.89
C PRO A 111 -13.72 -4.18 -13.41
N ARG A 112 -12.58 -4.26 -12.70
CA ARG A 112 -11.86 -3.07 -12.24
C ARG A 112 -11.24 -2.30 -13.40
N LEU A 113 -10.63 -2.99 -14.37
CA LEU A 113 -10.04 -2.35 -15.54
C LEU A 113 -11.11 -1.60 -16.33
N LEU A 114 -12.27 -2.20 -16.56
CA LEU A 114 -13.39 -1.57 -17.27
C LEU A 114 -13.96 -0.36 -16.52
N ALA A 115 -14.14 -0.47 -15.22
CA ALA A 115 -14.62 0.65 -14.39
C ALA A 115 -13.66 1.85 -14.47
N ILE A 116 -12.34 1.61 -14.38
CA ILE A 116 -11.33 2.67 -14.48
C ILE A 116 -11.24 3.22 -15.90
N THR A 117 -11.33 2.38 -16.91
CA THR A 117 -11.37 2.81 -18.33
C THR A 117 -12.57 3.72 -18.60
N GLY A 118 -13.75 3.35 -18.07
CA GLY A 118 -14.96 4.16 -18.20
C GLY A 118 -14.87 5.51 -17.47
N ASP A 119 -14.25 5.56 -16.30
CA ASP A 119 -14.09 6.78 -15.51
C ASP A 119 -12.99 7.70 -16.07
N SER A 120 -11.80 7.15 -16.38
CA SER A 120 -10.65 7.93 -16.88
C SER A 120 -10.77 8.32 -18.35
N GLN A 121 -11.55 7.61 -19.15
CA GLN A 121 -11.73 7.83 -20.60
C GLN A 121 -10.37 8.04 -21.31
N PRO A 122 -9.48 7.03 -21.33
CA PRO A 122 -8.15 7.17 -21.89
C PRO A 122 -8.19 7.21 -23.41
N SER A 123 -7.26 7.95 -24.01
CA SER A 123 -7.06 8.00 -25.47
C SER A 123 -6.20 6.84 -25.97
N VAL A 124 -5.35 6.30 -25.09
CA VAL A 124 -4.35 5.29 -25.43
C VAL A 124 -4.08 4.33 -24.27
N VAL A 125 -3.69 3.11 -24.61
CA VAL A 125 -3.16 2.11 -23.69
C VAL A 125 -1.71 1.85 -24.05
N LEU A 126 -0.80 2.08 -23.10
CA LEU A 126 0.62 1.79 -23.23
C LEU A 126 0.91 0.45 -22.55
N THR A 127 1.65 -0.40 -23.24
CA THR A 127 1.98 -1.75 -22.76
C THR A 127 3.28 -2.26 -23.41
N THR A 128 3.57 -3.55 -23.25
CA THR A 128 4.66 -4.23 -23.96
C THR A 128 4.14 -5.06 -25.13
N SER A 129 5.01 -5.34 -26.12
CA SER A 129 4.73 -6.23 -27.24
C SER A 129 4.24 -7.60 -26.77
N ALA A 130 4.81 -8.12 -25.68
CA ALA A 130 4.42 -9.40 -25.10
C ALA A 130 2.96 -9.40 -24.62
N ILE A 131 2.50 -8.35 -23.93
CA ILE A 131 1.07 -8.24 -23.54
C ILE A 131 0.20 -8.02 -24.78
N LEU A 132 0.64 -7.18 -25.71
CA LEU A 132 -0.14 -6.84 -26.91
C LEU A 132 -0.38 -8.07 -27.79
N SER A 133 0.56 -9.01 -27.87
CA SER A 133 0.40 -10.26 -28.64
C SER A 133 -0.70 -11.17 -28.08
N ASP A 134 -0.95 -11.12 -26.76
CA ASP A 134 -1.91 -11.98 -26.06
C ASP A 134 -3.24 -11.31 -25.74
N VAL A 135 -3.39 -10.01 -26.10
CA VAL A 135 -4.57 -9.20 -25.73
C VAL A 135 -5.87 -9.65 -26.39
N GLY A 136 -5.81 -10.48 -27.43
CA GLY A 136 -6.99 -10.98 -28.14
C GLY A 136 -8.01 -11.69 -27.24
N ARG A 137 -7.54 -12.38 -26.18
CA ARG A 137 -8.42 -13.01 -25.18
C ARG A 137 -9.16 -11.99 -24.33
N LEU A 138 -8.50 -10.86 -24.03
CA LEU A 138 -9.10 -9.75 -23.30
C LEU A 138 -10.19 -9.09 -24.14
N PHE A 139 -9.93 -8.84 -25.43
CA PHE A 139 -10.89 -8.23 -26.37
C PHE A 139 -12.14 -9.09 -26.58
N ALA A 140 -11.98 -10.43 -26.57
CA ALA A 140 -13.10 -11.34 -26.65
C ALA A 140 -14.07 -11.23 -25.46
N GLN A 141 -13.58 -10.80 -24.28
CA GLN A 141 -14.39 -10.63 -23.07
C GLN A 141 -14.80 -9.17 -22.83
N ALA A 142 -14.09 -8.21 -23.42
CA ALA A 142 -14.29 -6.78 -23.29
C ALA A 142 -14.04 -6.07 -24.63
N PRO A 143 -14.98 -6.15 -25.58
CA PRO A 143 -14.83 -5.56 -26.91
C PRO A 143 -14.63 -4.03 -26.89
N GLU A 144 -15.08 -3.35 -25.84
CA GLU A 144 -14.88 -1.91 -25.65
C GLU A 144 -13.39 -1.53 -25.53
N LEU A 145 -12.55 -2.40 -24.99
CA LEU A 145 -11.11 -2.17 -24.88
C LEU A 145 -10.41 -2.24 -26.26
N GLN A 146 -11.00 -2.95 -27.23
CA GLN A 146 -10.48 -3.01 -28.59
C GLN A 146 -10.58 -1.67 -29.32
N LYS A 147 -11.51 -0.79 -28.90
CA LYS A 147 -11.70 0.53 -29.51
C LYS A 147 -10.59 1.52 -29.13
N LEU A 148 -9.86 1.25 -28.06
CA LEU A 148 -8.72 2.06 -27.65
C LEU A 148 -7.51 1.80 -28.54
N ARG A 149 -6.66 2.81 -28.68
CA ARG A 149 -5.36 2.64 -29.33
C ARG A 149 -4.40 1.94 -28.36
N TRP A 150 -3.89 0.79 -28.73
CA TRP A 150 -2.89 0.06 -27.97
C TRP A 150 -1.51 0.25 -28.59
N VAL A 151 -0.50 0.51 -27.75
CA VAL A 151 0.87 0.79 -28.17
C VAL A 151 1.85 -0.03 -27.37
N ALA A 152 2.68 -0.82 -28.04
CA ALA A 152 3.84 -1.51 -27.48
C ALA A 152 5.01 -0.53 -27.41
N THR A 153 5.34 -0.03 -26.22
CA THR A 153 6.36 1.01 -26.07
C THR A 153 7.81 0.49 -26.16
N ASP A 154 8.01 -0.80 -26.00
CA ASP A 154 9.28 -1.50 -26.19
C ASP A 154 9.69 -1.60 -27.68
N GLU A 155 8.74 -1.43 -28.62
CA GLU A 155 8.98 -1.43 -30.07
C GLU A 155 9.17 -0.02 -30.65
N VAL A 156 9.01 1.04 -29.86
CA VAL A 156 9.21 2.42 -30.34
C VAL A 156 10.69 2.68 -30.59
N THR A 157 11.03 3.18 -31.78
CA THR A 157 12.41 3.37 -32.23
C THR A 157 13.08 4.63 -31.64
N ASP A 158 14.39 4.62 -31.48
CA ASP A 158 15.13 5.70 -30.79
C ASP A 158 15.22 7.00 -31.59
N ASP A 159 15.06 6.97 -32.92
CA ASP A 159 15.05 8.13 -33.82
C ASP A 159 13.92 9.12 -33.46
N LEU A 160 12.77 8.63 -33.00
CA LEU A 160 11.67 9.48 -32.55
C LEU A 160 12.04 10.40 -31.39
N ALA A 161 13.07 10.08 -30.61
CA ALA A 161 13.51 10.96 -29.51
C ALA A 161 13.96 12.36 -29.98
N GLN A 162 14.33 12.52 -31.26
CA GLN A 162 14.72 13.81 -31.84
C GLN A 162 13.51 14.67 -32.23
N GLU A 163 12.35 14.06 -32.44
CA GLU A 163 11.11 14.74 -32.76
C GLU A 163 10.37 15.29 -31.54
N TRP A 164 10.82 14.89 -30.34
CA TRP A 164 10.20 15.33 -29.09
C TRP A 164 10.30 16.83 -28.89
N ARG A 165 9.20 17.43 -28.48
CA ARG A 165 9.10 18.84 -28.11
C ARG A 165 8.83 18.96 -26.63
N GLU A 166 9.54 19.85 -25.96
CA GLU A 166 9.34 20.09 -24.54
C GLU A 166 7.93 20.61 -24.25
N PRO A 167 7.14 19.92 -23.42
CA PRO A 167 5.79 20.36 -23.09
C PRO A 167 5.81 21.55 -22.11
N ALA A 168 4.80 22.42 -22.20
CA ALA A 168 4.61 23.51 -21.25
C ALA A 168 3.97 22.97 -19.94
N VAL A 169 4.73 22.19 -19.17
CA VAL A 169 4.28 21.62 -17.88
C VAL A 169 4.89 22.36 -16.70
N THR A 170 4.10 22.55 -15.66
CA THR A 170 4.49 23.23 -14.40
C THR A 170 4.13 22.35 -13.21
N GLY A 171 4.43 22.82 -12.00
CA GLY A 171 4.00 22.15 -10.76
C GLY A 171 2.50 21.94 -10.66
N ASP A 172 1.70 22.81 -11.28
CA ASP A 172 0.22 22.72 -11.28
C ASP A 172 -0.34 21.78 -12.34
N THR A 173 0.48 21.33 -13.29
CA THR A 173 0.04 20.39 -14.32
C THR A 173 -0.27 19.03 -13.72
N LEU A 174 -1.41 18.44 -14.09
CA LEU A 174 -1.80 17.10 -13.66
C LEU A 174 -0.86 16.06 -14.29
N ALA A 175 -0.22 15.25 -13.43
CA ALA A 175 0.78 14.26 -13.81
C ALA A 175 0.18 12.86 -13.95
N LEU A 176 -0.64 12.46 -12.97
CA LEU A 176 -1.25 11.13 -12.95
C LEU A 176 -2.60 11.11 -12.24
N LEU A 177 -3.41 10.10 -12.60
CA LEU A 177 -4.56 9.66 -11.82
C LEU A 177 -4.19 8.38 -11.07
N GLN A 178 -4.08 8.48 -9.75
CA GLN A 178 -3.83 7.33 -8.90
C GLN A 178 -5.16 6.72 -8.47
N TYR A 179 -5.53 5.58 -9.08
CA TYR A 179 -6.77 4.89 -8.72
C TYR A 179 -6.62 4.10 -7.43
N THR A 180 -7.34 4.54 -6.40
CA THR A 180 -7.35 3.86 -5.11
C THR A 180 -8.26 2.63 -5.14
N SER A 181 -7.95 1.65 -4.30
CA SER A 181 -8.78 0.45 -4.15
C SER A 181 -10.04 0.68 -3.29
N GLY A 182 -10.30 1.94 -2.92
CA GLY A 182 -11.42 2.46 -2.13
C GLY A 182 -12.17 1.46 -1.22
N SER A 183 -12.64 1.91 -0.09
CA SER A 183 -13.61 1.15 0.74
C SER A 183 -14.99 1.05 0.07
N THR A 184 -15.21 1.77 -1.04
CA THR A 184 -16.40 1.74 -1.89
C THR A 184 -16.13 0.86 -3.12
N ALA A 185 -17.17 0.23 -3.68
CA ALA A 185 -17.05 -0.66 -4.83
C ALA A 185 -16.49 0.03 -6.10
N GLU A 186 -16.62 1.34 -6.20
CA GLU A 186 -16.16 2.13 -7.35
C GLU A 186 -14.74 2.67 -7.15
N PRO A 187 -13.83 2.44 -8.11
CA PRO A 187 -12.50 3.03 -8.09
C PRO A 187 -12.57 4.54 -8.32
N LYS A 188 -11.73 5.31 -7.58
CA LYS A 188 -11.64 6.77 -7.70
C LYS A 188 -10.24 7.17 -8.13
N GLY A 189 -10.15 7.98 -9.17
CA GLY A 189 -8.89 8.55 -9.65
C GLY A 189 -8.52 9.77 -8.84
N VAL A 190 -7.47 9.69 -8.04
CA VAL A 190 -6.90 10.82 -7.30
C VAL A 190 -6.05 11.67 -8.24
N GLU A 191 -6.34 12.97 -8.35
CA GLU A 191 -5.65 13.94 -9.21
C GLU A 191 -4.34 14.40 -8.58
N ILE A 192 -3.21 13.86 -9.05
CA ILE A 192 -1.87 14.18 -8.53
C ILE A 192 -1.10 15.01 -9.55
N ARG A 193 -0.64 16.19 -9.13
CA ARG A 193 0.12 17.15 -9.93
C ARG A 193 1.64 16.93 -9.79
N HIS A 194 2.42 17.45 -10.72
CA HIS A 194 3.90 17.45 -10.64
C HIS A 194 4.40 18.05 -9.33
N GLY A 195 3.82 19.17 -8.91
CA GLY A 195 4.18 19.84 -7.65
C GLY A 195 3.94 18.98 -6.41
N ASN A 196 2.83 18.20 -6.39
CA ASN A 196 2.54 17.28 -5.29
C ASN A 196 3.64 16.20 -5.17
N LEU A 197 4.04 15.60 -6.32
CA LEU A 197 5.07 14.56 -6.37
C LEU A 197 6.44 15.08 -5.95
N LEU A 198 6.83 16.27 -6.44
CA LEU A 198 8.10 16.91 -6.07
C LEU A 198 8.14 17.30 -4.60
N HIS A 199 7.05 17.92 -4.10
CA HIS A 199 6.92 18.29 -2.69
C HIS A 199 7.00 17.05 -1.78
N ASN A 200 6.22 16.01 -2.08
CA ASN A 200 6.22 14.78 -1.28
C ASN A 200 7.57 14.07 -1.33
N SER A 201 8.29 14.11 -2.47
CA SER A 201 9.64 13.58 -2.59
C SER A 201 10.64 14.33 -1.70
N ALA A 202 10.60 15.66 -1.68
CA ALA A 202 11.39 16.48 -0.78
C ALA A 202 11.02 16.24 0.70
N TYR A 203 9.72 16.10 0.97
CA TYR A 203 9.16 15.82 2.29
C TYR A 203 9.68 14.50 2.87
N ILE A 204 9.56 13.40 2.11
CA ILE A 204 10.05 12.07 2.48
C ILE A 204 11.56 12.11 2.76
N SER A 205 12.32 12.84 1.94
CA SER A 205 13.78 12.97 2.11
C SER A 205 14.16 13.61 3.43
N ARG A 206 13.45 14.65 3.84
CA ARG A 206 13.65 15.34 5.12
C ARG A 206 13.15 14.48 6.29
N LEU A 207 11.97 13.90 6.16
CA LEU A 207 11.31 13.12 7.21
C LEU A 207 12.15 11.91 7.64
N PHE A 208 12.72 11.20 6.67
CA PHE A 208 13.54 10.02 6.91
C PHE A 208 15.05 10.31 6.88
N ALA A 209 15.45 11.58 6.83
CA ALA A 209 16.85 12.02 6.82
C ALA A 209 17.72 11.22 5.81
N PHE A 210 17.23 11.07 4.58
CA PHE A 210 17.88 10.24 3.58
C PHE A 210 19.33 10.69 3.32
N ASN A 211 20.26 9.75 3.40
CA ASN A 211 21.64 9.97 3.02
C ASN A 211 21.77 10.12 1.48
N THR A 212 22.60 11.05 0.99
CA THR A 212 22.78 11.31 -0.46
C THR A 212 23.37 10.12 -1.23
N ASN A 213 24.09 9.21 -0.59
CA ASN A 213 24.77 8.07 -1.21
C ASN A 213 24.02 6.73 -1.03
N GLY A 214 22.73 6.77 -0.73
CA GLY A 214 21.95 5.57 -0.46
C GLY A 214 21.62 4.73 -1.70
N VAL A 215 21.33 3.46 -1.49
CA VAL A 215 20.82 2.52 -2.49
C VAL A 215 19.41 2.11 -2.07
N THR A 216 18.50 2.03 -3.03
CA THR A 216 17.14 1.56 -2.80
C THR A 216 16.96 0.13 -3.33
N VAL A 217 16.26 -0.72 -2.59
CA VAL A 217 15.71 -1.99 -3.07
C VAL A 217 14.20 -1.93 -2.94
N SER A 218 13.45 -2.24 -4.00
CA SER A 218 11.99 -2.25 -3.96
C SER A 218 11.42 -3.48 -4.66
N TRP A 219 10.43 -4.09 -4.00
CA TRP A 219 9.60 -5.16 -4.55
C TRP A 219 8.14 -4.69 -4.77
N LEU A 220 7.86 -3.44 -4.45
CA LEU A 220 6.52 -2.87 -4.52
C LEU A 220 6.09 -2.64 -5.97
N PRO A 221 4.83 -2.94 -6.32
CA PRO A 221 4.33 -2.73 -7.68
C PRO A 221 4.34 -1.26 -8.08
N ALA A 222 4.82 -0.97 -9.30
CA ALA A 222 4.94 0.39 -9.84
C ALA A 222 3.58 1.11 -10.03
N PHE A 223 2.49 0.38 -10.18
CA PHE A 223 1.14 0.95 -10.29
C PHE A 223 0.52 1.34 -8.94
N HIS A 224 1.18 1.04 -7.83
CA HIS A 224 0.80 1.45 -6.48
C HIS A 224 1.58 2.71 -6.07
N ASP A 225 0.94 3.65 -5.38
CA ASP A 225 1.53 4.92 -4.92
C ASP A 225 2.88 4.74 -4.21
N MET A 226 2.96 3.80 -3.26
CA MET A 226 4.20 3.49 -2.54
C MET A 226 5.29 2.93 -3.46
N GLY A 227 4.95 2.06 -4.41
CA GLY A 227 5.90 1.50 -5.38
C GLY A 227 6.36 2.55 -6.40
N LEU A 228 5.44 3.37 -6.91
CA LEU A 228 5.75 4.47 -7.84
C LEU A 228 6.66 5.51 -7.17
N THR A 229 6.30 5.97 -5.99
CA THR A 229 7.07 7.02 -5.32
C THR A 229 8.42 6.49 -4.82
N ASN A 230 8.42 5.46 -3.95
CA ASN A 230 9.66 5.00 -3.32
C ASN A 230 10.56 4.19 -4.25
N GLY A 231 9.98 3.46 -5.21
CA GLY A 231 10.73 2.59 -6.14
C GLY A 231 11.15 3.29 -7.43
N ILE A 232 10.50 4.39 -7.83
CA ILE A 232 10.75 5.04 -9.13
C ILE A 232 11.08 6.52 -8.96
N ILE A 233 10.18 7.32 -8.37
CA ILE A 233 10.35 8.79 -8.33
C ILE A 233 11.47 9.19 -7.37
N GLN A 234 11.51 8.64 -6.16
CA GLN A 234 12.53 8.93 -5.15
C GLN A 234 13.97 8.63 -5.60
N PRO A 235 14.27 7.48 -6.23
CA PRO A 235 15.59 7.22 -6.78
C PRO A 235 16.03 8.26 -7.81
N ILE A 236 15.13 8.70 -8.71
CA ILE A 236 15.41 9.75 -9.70
C ILE A 236 15.56 11.11 -9.03
N TYR A 237 14.70 11.44 -8.05
CA TYR A 237 14.77 12.68 -7.29
C TYR A 237 16.13 12.87 -6.62
N HIS A 238 16.70 11.79 -6.08
CA HIS A 238 18.02 11.81 -5.43
C HIS A 238 19.19 11.49 -6.36
N GLY A 239 18.94 11.00 -7.57
CA GLY A 239 19.99 10.50 -8.46
C GLY A 239 20.67 9.25 -7.91
N ARG A 240 19.90 8.29 -7.36
CA ARG A 240 20.42 7.07 -6.71
C ARG A 240 20.02 5.82 -7.45
N PRO A 241 20.83 4.74 -7.35
CA PRO A 241 20.44 3.45 -7.90
C PRO A 241 19.29 2.82 -7.11
N CYS A 242 18.38 2.20 -7.86
CA CYS A 242 17.30 1.38 -7.31
C CYS A 242 17.32 0.00 -7.97
N TYR A 243 17.24 -1.04 -7.16
CA TYR A 243 17.08 -2.42 -7.61
C TYR A 243 15.62 -2.84 -7.41
N LEU A 244 14.97 -3.16 -8.54
CA LEU A 244 13.56 -3.52 -8.58
C LEU A 244 13.40 -5.03 -8.74
N MET A 245 12.65 -5.67 -7.86
CA MET A 245 12.28 -7.08 -8.02
C MET A 245 10.77 -7.24 -8.18
N PRO A 246 10.31 -8.29 -8.89
CA PRO A 246 8.88 -8.60 -8.98
C PRO A 246 8.30 -8.92 -7.59
N ALA A 247 7.11 -8.40 -7.29
CA ALA A 247 6.43 -8.70 -6.02
C ALA A 247 6.22 -10.21 -5.82
N VAL A 248 5.99 -10.96 -6.89
CA VAL A 248 5.84 -12.42 -6.83
C VAL A 248 7.10 -13.12 -6.36
N ALA A 249 8.29 -12.62 -6.71
CA ALA A 249 9.58 -13.18 -6.27
C ALA A 249 9.73 -13.07 -4.75
N PHE A 250 9.38 -11.91 -4.19
CA PHE A 250 9.31 -11.71 -2.74
C PHE A 250 8.27 -12.62 -2.08
N LEU A 251 7.04 -12.65 -2.60
CA LEU A 251 5.95 -13.43 -1.98
C LEU A 251 6.23 -14.94 -1.97
N MET A 252 6.89 -15.45 -3.00
CA MET A 252 7.27 -16.86 -3.08
C MET A 252 8.42 -17.19 -2.15
N GLN A 253 9.46 -16.35 -2.10
CA GLN A 253 10.66 -16.53 -1.30
C GLN A 253 11.08 -15.21 -0.63
N PRO A 254 10.55 -14.89 0.56
CA PRO A 254 10.79 -13.60 1.23
C PRO A 254 12.26 -13.28 1.49
N VAL A 255 13.11 -14.30 1.62
CA VAL A 255 14.55 -14.14 1.83
C VAL A 255 15.21 -13.36 0.70
N ARG A 256 14.71 -13.45 -0.54
CA ARG A 256 15.25 -12.72 -1.70
C ARG A 256 15.28 -11.21 -1.49
N TRP A 257 14.27 -10.67 -0.84
CA TRP A 257 14.25 -9.24 -0.50
C TRP A 257 15.41 -8.85 0.40
N LEU A 258 15.60 -9.60 1.50
CA LEU A 258 16.69 -9.31 2.45
C LEU A 258 18.07 -9.63 1.85
N GLN A 259 18.18 -10.65 0.99
CA GLN A 259 19.39 -10.93 0.22
C GLN A 259 19.75 -9.80 -0.74
N ALA A 260 18.76 -9.20 -1.42
CA ALA A 260 19.00 -8.03 -2.26
C ALA A 260 19.47 -6.82 -1.44
N ILE A 261 18.84 -6.55 -0.28
CA ILE A 261 19.29 -5.50 0.65
C ILE A 261 20.75 -5.74 1.08
N SER A 262 21.08 -6.97 1.48
CA SER A 262 22.42 -7.37 1.89
C SER A 262 23.44 -7.22 0.76
N ARG A 263 23.13 -7.75 -0.43
CA ARG A 263 24.02 -7.79 -1.60
C ARG A 263 24.35 -6.38 -2.11
N TYR A 264 23.35 -5.52 -2.24
CA TYR A 264 23.50 -4.18 -2.79
C TYR A 264 23.78 -3.11 -1.74
N LYS A 265 23.96 -3.51 -0.48
CA LYS A 265 24.15 -2.61 0.67
C LYS A 265 23.08 -1.52 0.68
N ALA A 266 21.82 -1.95 0.47
CA ALA A 266 20.72 -1.01 0.40
C ALA A 266 20.50 -0.32 1.74
N THR A 267 20.36 0.99 1.69
CA THR A 267 20.10 1.82 2.87
C THR A 267 18.61 2.09 3.06
N ILE A 268 17.83 1.98 1.99
CA ILE A 268 16.40 2.29 1.97
C ILE A 268 15.65 1.13 1.33
N SER A 269 14.69 0.59 2.05
CA SER A 269 13.72 -0.37 1.57
C SER A 269 12.55 -0.45 2.53
N GLY A 270 11.44 -1.07 2.16
CA GLY A 270 10.32 -1.25 3.06
C GLY A 270 9.10 -1.83 2.36
N GLY A 271 8.00 -1.82 3.09
CA GLY A 271 6.73 -2.33 2.60
C GLY A 271 5.65 -2.33 3.67
N PRO A 272 4.47 -2.88 3.37
CA PRO A 272 3.40 -3.05 4.35
C PRO A 272 3.79 -4.00 5.49
N ASN A 273 3.09 -3.88 6.60
CA ASN A 273 3.36 -4.65 7.83
C ASN A 273 3.43 -6.17 7.59
N PHE A 274 2.59 -6.71 6.69
CA PHE A 274 2.59 -8.14 6.35
C PHE A 274 3.95 -8.61 5.79
N SER A 275 4.72 -7.74 5.15
CA SER A 275 6.00 -8.13 4.56
C SER A 275 7.05 -8.44 5.62
N TYR A 276 7.08 -7.70 6.70
CA TYR A 276 7.93 -7.95 7.86
C TYR A 276 7.52 -9.24 8.58
N GLU A 277 6.21 -9.43 8.77
CA GLU A 277 5.67 -10.67 9.35
C GLU A 277 6.01 -11.90 8.49
N LEU A 278 5.90 -11.78 7.17
CA LEU A 278 6.21 -12.86 6.24
C LEU A 278 7.70 -13.26 6.30
N CYS A 279 8.61 -12.27 6.37
CA CYS A 279 10.04 -12.51 6.54
C CYS A 279 10.34 -13.22 7.86
N THR A 280 9.79 -12.74 8.97
CA THR A 280 10.00 -13.31 10.30
C THR A 280 9.58 -14.78 10.36
N ARG A 281 8.45 -15.12 9.72
CA ARG A 281 7.87 -16.47 9.74
C ARG A 281 8.53 -17.46 8.78
N ARG A 282 9.01 -17.02 7.61
CA ARG A 282 9.43 -17.92 6.54
C ARG A 282 10.94 -18.02 6.35
N ILE A 283 11.71 -17.05 6.82
CA ILE A 283 13.17 -17.07 6.66
C ILE A 283 13.77 -17.92 7.79
N THR A 284 14.43 -19.01 7.40
CA THR A 284 15.02 -19.96 8.37
C THR A 284 16.28 -19.38 9.04
N PRO A 285 16.70 -19.90 10.20
CA PRO A 285 17.95 -19.48 10.85
C PRO A 285 19.16 -19.57 9.91
N GLU A 286 19.29 -20.65 9.14
CA GLU A 286 20.39 -20.88 8.20
C GLU A 286 20.42 -19.82 7.09
N GLN A 287 19.24 -19.40 6.61
CA GLN A 287 19.15 -18.32 5.64
C GLN A 287 19.56 -16.97 6.23
N ARG A 288 19.25 -16.73 7.51
CA ARG A 288 19.63 -15.49 8.20
C ARG A 288 21.14 -15.35 8.33
N GLU A 289 21.88 -16.43 8.53
CA GLU A 289 23.35 -16.42 8.64
C GLU A 289 24.03 -15.86 7.39
N THR A 290 23.36 -15.86 6.23
CA THR A 290 23.88 -15.32 4.96
C THR A 290 23.63 -13.82 4.78
N LEU A 291 22.92 -13.16 5.69
CA LEU A 291 22.46 -11.78 5.54
C LEU A 291 23.36 -10.80 6.31
N ASP A 292 23.59 -9.64 5.72
CA ASP A 292 24.14 -8.44 6.36
C ASP A 292 23.19 -7.26 6.14
N LEU A 293 22.44 -6.94 7.18
CA LEU A 293 21.44 -5.86 7.18
C LEU A 293 21.91 -4.61 7.92
N SER A 294 23.20 -4.54 8.28
CA SER A 294 23.78 -3.45 9.08
C SER A 294 23.72 -2.08 8.39
N GLY A 295 23.70 -2.08 7.05
CA GLY A 295 23.58 -0.87 6.22
C GLY A 295 22.15 -0.41 5.98
N TRP A 296 21.12 -1.15 6.40
CA TRP A 296 19.73 -0.75 6.19
C TRP A 296 19.33 0.31 7.20
N ASP A 297 19.25 1.57 6.75
CA ASP A 297 19.01 2.74 7.59
C ASP A 297 17.51 3.07 7.70
N VAL A 298 16.74 2.89 6.63
CA VAL A 298 15.31 3.22 6.56
C VAL A 298 14.51 2.02 6.09
N ALA A 299 13.89 1.33 7.03
CA ALA A 299 12.95 0.24 6.85
C ALA A 299 11.52 0.77 7.04
N TYR A 300 10.97 1.45 6.01
CA TYR A 300 9.64 2.06 6.14
C TYR A 300 8.54 1.00 6.20
N ASN A 301 7.57 1.21 7.12
CA ASN A 301 6.41 0.35 7.29
C ASN A 301 5.13 1.18 7.31
N GLY A 302 4.25 0.99 6.33
CA GLY A 302 3.01 1.75 6.20
C GLY A 302 2.02 1.11 5.23
N ALA A 303 1.06 1.91 4.77
CA ALA A 303 0.01 1.52 3.86
C ALA A 303 -1.07 0.57 4.45
N GLU A 304 -0.84 -0.04 5.60
CA GLU A 304 -1.82 -0.79 6.41
C GLU A 304 -1.53 -0.55 7.90
N PRO A 305 -2.40 -0.97 8.83
CA PRO A 305 -2.14 -0.79 10.25
C PRO A 305 -0.80 -1.41 10.66
N VAL A 306 0.11 -0.57 11.14
CA VAL A 306 1.42 -1.00 11.64
C VAL A 306 1.22 -1.67 12.99
N ARG A 307 1.85 -2.83 13.18
CA ARG A 307 1.78 -3.61 14.44
C ARG A 307 3.13 -3.58 15.15
N GLY A 308 3.16 -3.02 16.35
CA GLY A 308 4.38 -2.93 17.15
C GLY A 308 5.03 -4.29 17.41
N ASP A 309 4.22 -5.33 17.67
CA ASP A 309 4.71 -6.70 17.88
C ASP A 309 5.38 -7.28 16.62
N THR A 310 4.85 -7.01 15.43
CA THR A 310 5.47 -7.45 14.18
C THR A 310 6.83 -6.79 14.00
N MET A 311 6.94 -5.49 14.26
CA MET A 311 8.20 -4.75 14.15
C MET A 311 9.22 -5.24 15.16
N LYS A 312 8.82 -5.46 16.41
CA LYS A 312 9.69 -6.01 17.46
C LYS A 312 10.18 -7.41 17.10
N ARG A 313 9.28 -8.33 16.74
CA ARG A 313 9.66 -9.69 16.32
C ARG A 313 10.60 -9.70 15.12
N PHE A 314 10.40 -8.79 14.15
CA PHE A 314 11.31 -8.66 13.01
C PHE A 314 12.69 -8.17 13.46
N ALA A 315 12.77 -7.13 14.28
CA ALA A 315 14.02 -6.60 14.79
C ALA A 315 14.80 -7.67 15.58
N ASP A 316 14.12 -8.39 16.47
CA ASP A 316 14.72 -9.48 17.28
C ASP A 316 15.23 -10.63 16.38
N ALA A 317 14.43 -11.02 15.36
CA ALA A 317 14.75 -12.13 14.47
C ALA A 317 15.97 -11.86 13.57
N PHE A 318 16.25 -10.60 13.24
CA PHE A 318 17.33 -10.18 12.34
C PHE A 318 18.42 -9.37 13.04
N ALA A 319 18.43 -9.30 14.38
CA ALA A 319 19.47 -8.64 15.16
C ALA A 319 20.85 -9.24 14.87
N SER A 320 20.96 -10.58 14.77
CA SER A 320 22.19 -11.27 14.44
C SER A 320 22.71 -10.97 13.02
N CYS A 321 21.84 -10.50 12.12
CA CYS A 321 22.19 -10.05 10.79
C CYS A 321 22.62 -8.57 10.76
N GLY A 322 22.77 -7.91 11.90
CA GLY A 322 23.13 -6.50 12.02
C GLY A 322 21.95 -5.52 11.85
N PHE A 323 20.70 -6.02 11.80
CA PHE A 323 19.53 -5.14 11.71
C PHE A 323 19.32 -4.37 13.03
N ARG A 324 19.08 -3.08 12.93
CA ARG A 324 18.90 -2.18 14.08
C ARG A 324 17.43 -1.83 14.26
N PRO A 325 16.85 -1.90 15.47
CA PRO A 325 15.46 -1.48 15.71
C PRO A 325 15.17 -0.06 15.24
N GLY A 326 16.10 0.89 15.45
CA GLY A 326 15.97 2.27 14.98
C GLY A 326 15.96 2.47 13.45
N ALA A 327 16.24 1.41 12.66
CA ALA A 327 16.04 1.45 11.21
C ALA A 327 14.57 1.30 10.82
N LEU A 328 13.70 0.82 11.70
CA LEU A 328 12.26 0.73 11.45
C LEU A 328 11.63 2.12 11.47
N HIS A 329 10.86 2.42 10.45
CA HIS A 329 10.18 3.70 10.27
C HIS A 329 8.69 3.47 10.02
N PRO A 330 7.87 3.37 11.09
CA PRO A 330 6.42 3.41 10.92
C PRO A 330 6.02 4.73 10.28
N CYS A 331 5.11 4.66 9.32
CA CYS A 331 4.64 5.84 8.61
C CYS A 331 3.16 5.73 8.24
N TYR A 332 2.52 6.87 8.10
CA TYR A 332 1.15 7.00 7.65
C TYR A 332 1.10 7.82 6.37
N GLY A 333 0.20 7.42 5.47
CA GLY A 333 -0.07 8.13 4.24
C GLY A 333 -1.15 7.49 3.40
N LEU A 334 -1.55 8.21 2.35
CA LEU A 334 -2.61 7.83 1.43
C LEU A 334 -2.41 8.53 0.08
N ALA A 335 -3.02 8.00 -0.97
CA ALA A 335 -2.90 8.55 -2.31
C ALA A 335 -3.40 10.01 -2.41
N GLU A 336 -4.43 10.36 -1.64
CA GLU A 336 -5.00 11.71 -1.56
C GLU A 336 -4.02 12.74 -0.95
N ALA A 337 -2.97 12.27 -0.25
CA ALA A 337 -1.84 13.07 0.20
C ALA A 337 -0.56 12.77 -0.60
N THR A 338 -0.69 12.32 -1.83
CA THR A 338 0.36 11.86 -2.73
C THR A 338 0.98 10.55 -2.26
N LEU A 339 1.54 10.49 -1.05
CA LEU A 339 1.97 9.27 -0.38
C LEU A 339 2.08 9.48 1.13
N VAL A 340 3.14 10.14 1.62
CA VAL A 340 3.50 10.21 3.05
C VAL A 340 2.98 11.48 3.70
N VAL A 341 2.32 11.34 4.85
CA VAL A 341 1.83 12.42 5.73
C VAL A 341 2.69 12.50 6.99
N SER A 342 2.98 11.38 7.65
CA SER A 342 3.81 11.33 8.85
C SER A 342 4.69 10.09 8.86
N GLY A 343 5.74 10.13 9.66
CA GLY A 343 6.68 9.03 9.83
C GLY A 343 7.78 9.38 10.83
N GLY A 344 8.53 8.38 11.25
CA GLY A 344 9.64 8.55 12.18
C GLY A 344 10.37 7.25 12.45
N SER A 345 11.59 7.35 12.99
CA SER A 345 12.37 6.18 13.44
C SER A 345 11.74 5.59 14.69
N LEU A 346 11.66 4.27 14.77
CA LEU A 346 11.08 3.57 15.90
C LEU A 346 11.87 3.85 17.19
N GLY A 347 11.19 4.42 18.19
CA GLY A 347 11.67 4.66 19.53
C GLY A 347 10.64 4.20 20.58
N GLU A 348 11.03 4.19 21.84
CA GLU A 348 10.12 3.83 22.95
C GLU A 348 8.93 4.82 23.04
N GLU A 349 9.16 6.08 22.70
CA GLU A 349 8.17 7.15 22.68
C GLU A 349 7.02 6.90 21.69
N MET A 350 7.22 6.04 20.71
CA MET A 350 6.18 5.68 19.74
C MET A 350 5.16 4.67 20.27
N PHE A 351 5.37 4.12 21.45
CA PHE A 351 4.42 3.17 22.04
C PHE A 351 3.58 3.87 23.11
N ARG A 352 2.25 3.66 23.05
CA ARG A 352 1.30 4.11 24.07
C ARG A 352 0.43 2.94 24.50
N THR A 353 0.42 2.67 25.79
CA THR A 353 -0.48 1.67 26.39
C THR A 353 -1.65 2.40 27.00
N ILE A 354 -2.86 2.09 26.53
CA ILE A 354 -4.11 2.80 26.85
C ILE A 354 -5.15 1.86 27.42
N GLN A 355 -6.08 2.41 28.18
CA GLN A 355 -7.25 1.71 28.70
C GLN A 355 -8.27 1.45 27.61
N VAL A 356 -8.65 0.18 27.38
CA VAL A 356 -9.59 -0.21 26.31
C VAL A 356 -10.98 0.39 26.55
N ALA A 357 -11.49 0.39 27.78
CA ALA A 357 -12.82 0.91 28.07
C ALA A 357 -12.99 2.41 27.77
N ALA A 358 -11.96 3.22 28.02
CA ALA A 358 -11.96 4.64 27.65
C ALA A 358 -11.86 4.81 26.12
N PHE A 359 -11.02 3.99 25.49
CA PHE A 359 -10.78 4.04 24.05
C PHE A 359 -12.03 3.69 23.22
N GLU A 360 -12.84 2.74 23.65
CA GLU A 360 -14.14 2.41 23.05
C GLU A 360 -15.14 3.59 23.09
N GLN A 361 -14.91 4.56 23.99
CA GLN A 361 -15.66 5.81 24.10
C GLN A 361 -14.97 6.99 23.39
N ASN A 362 -14.01 6.72 22.50
CA ASN A 362 -13.15 7.70 21.82
C ASN A 362 -12.28 8.56 22.77
N ARG A 363 -11.96 8.07 23.97
CA ARG A 363 -11.08 8.77 24.91
C ARG A 363 -9.76 8.03 25.05
N VAL A 364 -8.68 8.77 25.00
CA VAL A 364 -7.32 8.24 25.17
C VAL A 364 -6.92 8.44 26.63
N VAL A 365 -6.88 7.36 27.38
CA VAL A 365 -6.43 7.35 28.77
C VAL A 365 -5.27 6.38 28.90
N GLU A 366 -4.11 6.87 29.34
CA GLU A 366 -2.95 6.01 29.56
C GLU A 366 -3.25 4.95 30.64
N ALA A 367 -2.75 3.75 30.40
CA ALA A 367 -2.95 2.64 31.31
C ALA A 367 -1.95 2.72 32.48
N GLY A 368 -2.46 2.56 33.69
CA GLY A 368 -1.63 2.39 34.88
C GLY A 368 -1.07 0.96 34.99
N ALA A 369 -0.04 0.78 35.82
CA ALA A 369 0.63 -0.52 36.01
C ALA A 369 -0.29 -1.67 36.50
N GLN A 370 -1.47 -1.34 37.02
CA GLN A 370 -2.44 -2.33 37.53
C GLN A 370 -3.63 -2.57 36.60
N ASP A 371 -3.73 -1.83 35.50
CA ASP A 371 -4.81 -1.99 34.53
C ASP A 371 -4.63 -3.32 33.78
N ARG A 372 -5.71 -4.12 33.72
CA ARG A 372 -5.67 -5.45 33.07
C ARG A 372 -6.21 -5.44 31.65
N ASN A 373 -7.14 -4.54 31.35
CA ASN A 373 -7.73 -4.40 30.02
C ASN A 373 -7.08 -3.22 29.30
N VAL A 374 -5.90 -3.48 28.71
CA VAL A 374 -5.06 -2.47 28.09
C VAL A 374 -4.73 -2.83 26.64
N ARG A 375 -4.46 -1.83 25.84
CA ARG A 375 -4.03 -1.96 24.45
C ARG A 375 -2.79 -1.12 24.21
N THR A 376 -1.76 -1.71 23.60
CA THR A 376 -0.58 -0.98 23.16
C THR A 376 -0.73 -0.58 21.70
N LEU A 377 -0.69 0.72 21.44
CA LEU A 377 -0.70 1.31 20.10
C LEU A 377 0.72 1.72 19.73
N ILE A 378 0.98 1.73 18.42
CA ILE A 378 2.22 2.26 17.85
C ILE A 378 1.93 3.54 17.08
N GLY A 379 2.75 4.56 17.27
CA GLY A 379 2.72 5.79 16.51
C GLY A 379 3.14 5.60 15.05
N SER A 380 2.75 6.53 14.24
CA SER A 380 3.10 6.61 12.82
C SER A 380 3.98 7.83 12.52
N GLY A 381 4.76 8.26 13.51
CA GLY A 381 5.65 9.40 13.41
C GLY A 381 4.92 10.74 13.48
N HIS A 382 5.67 11.78 13.18
CA HIS A 382 5.19 13.17 13.17
C HIS A 382 5.20 13.73 11.74
N ALA A 383 4.45 14.82 11.55
CA ALA A 383 4.49 15.59 10.31
C ALA A 383 5.55 16.70 10.40
N LEU A 384 6.13 17.08 9.25
CA LEU A 384 6.99 18.26 9.15
C LEU A 384 6.16 19.54 9.05
N HIS A 385 6.79 20.70 9.28
CA HIS A 385 6.12 22.01 9.43
C HIS A 385 5.24 22.46 8.26
N ASP A 386 5.47 21.95 7.05
CA ASP A 386 4.69 22.27 5.86
C ASP A 386 3.47 21.37 5.66
N THR A 387 3.27 20.41 6.57
CA THR A 387 2.09 19.53 6.61
C THR A 387 1.46 19.61 7.99
N ARG A 388 0.19 19.97 8.03
CA ARG A 388 -0.56 20.07 9.28
C ARG A 388 -1.55 18.93 9.42
N ILE A 389 -1.57 18.33 10.60
CA ILE A 389 -2.54 17.30 11.01
C ILE A 389 -3.44 17.90 12.08
N VAL A 390 -4.75 17.69 11.93
CA VAL A 390 -5.78 18.04 12.94
C VAL A 390 -6.64 16.80 13.15
N ILE A 391 -6.99 16.53 14.40
CA ILE A 391 -7.97 15.50 14.74
C ILE A 391 -9.32 16.20 14.88
N ALA A 392 -10.28 15.83 14.03
CA ALA A 392 -11.59 16.45 13.98
C ALA A 392 -12.69 15.45 14.37
N HIS A 393 -13.72 15.94 15.06
CA HIS A 393 -14.90 15.13 15.37
C HIS A 393 -15.68 14.87 14.06
N PRO A 394 -15.98 13.61 13.73
CA PRO A 394 -16.49 13.25 12.39
C PRO A 394 -17.86 13.89 12.05
N GLU A 395 -18.69 14.16 13.06
CA GLU A 395 -20.06 14.68 12.88
C GLU A 395 -20.14 16.19 13.07
N SER A 396 -19.56 16.73 14.17
CA SER A 396 -19.60 18.17 14.43
C SER A 396 -18.60 18.96 13.60
N LEU A 397 -17.60 18.29 13.03
CA LEU A 397 -16.52 18.88 12.23
C LEU A 397 -15.71 19.94 12.99
N THR A 398 -15.64 19.82 14.31
CA THR A 398 -14.86 20.67 15.22
C THR A 398 -13.58 19.98 15.62
N ALA A 399 -12.56 20.73 16.04
CA ALA A 399 -11.34 20.13 16.55
C ALA A 399 -11.61 19.30 17.81
N CYS A 400 -11.01 18.09 17.87
CA CYS A 400 -11.08 17.25 19.07
C CYS A 400 -10.14 17.76 20.17
N ALA A 401 -10.46 17.46 21.43
CA ALA A 401 -9.52 17.63 22.53
C ALA A 401 -8.31 16.66 22.38
N PRO A 402 -7.15 16.96 22.98
CA PRO A 402 -5.93 16.15 22.82
C PRO A 402 -6.08 14.68 23.23
N ASP A 403 -7.00 14.37 24.14
CA ASP A 403 -7.29 13.04 24.66
C ASP A 403 -8.45 12.33 23.92
N GLN A 404 -8.82 12.80 22.73
CA GLN A 404 -9.94 12.26 21.96
C GLN A 404 -9.49 11.66 20.63
N VAL A 405 -10.12 10.53 20.28
CA VAL A 405 -10.02 9.92 18.95
C VAL A 405 -11.03 10.58 18.01
N GLY A 406 -10.56 11.07 16.88
CA GLY A 406 -11.38 11.66 15.82
C GLY A 406 -10.88 11.28 14.43
N GLU A 407 -11.47 11.90 13.41
CA GLU A 407 -11.02 11.77 12.04
C GLU A 407 -9.72 12.56 11.81
N ILE A 408 -8.75 11.94 11.19
CA ILE A 408 -7.48 12.58 10.82
C ILE A 408 -7.72 13.50 9.63
N TRP A 409 -7.50 14.80 9.81
CA TRP A 409 -7.57 15.80 8.76
C TRP A 409 -6.17 16.33 8.46
N VAL A 410 -5.86 16.52 7.17
CA VAL A 410 -4.51 16.90 6.72
C VAL A 410 -4.57 18.07 5.76
N SER A 411 -3.65 19.02 5.90
CA SER A 411 -3.42 20.07 4.91
C SER A 411 -1.92 20.22 4.61
N GLY A 412 -1.60 20.66 3.40
CA GLY A 412 -0.21 20.88 2.96
C GLY A 412 -0.06 20.71 1.45
N PRO A 413 1.12 21.03 0.90
CA PRO A 413 1.35 21.03 -0.54
C PRO A 413 1.33 19.64 -1.22
N SER A 414 1.43 18.56 -0.42
CA SER A 414 1.30 17.18 -0.93
C SER A 414 -0.15 16.74 -1.13
N ILE A 415 -1.15 17.51 -0.66
CA ILE A 415 -2.56 17.15 -0.81
C ILE A 415 -2.96 17.24 -2.29
N ALA A 416 -3.55 16.17 -2.79
CA ALA A 416 -4.04 16.06 -4.16
C ALA A 416 -5.16 17.08 -4.43
N HIS A 417 -5.34 17.43 -5.71
CA HIS A 417 -6.36 18.41 -6.09
C HIS A 417 -7.79 17.93 -5.79
N GLY A 418 -8.04 16.64 -5.90
CA GLY A 418 -9.34 16.03 -5.67
C GLY A 418 -9.47 14.68 -6.38
N TYR A 419 -10.71 14.34 -6.72
CA TYR A 419 -11.06 13.12 -7.44
C TYR A 419 -11.55 13.45 -8.86
N TRP A 420 -11.00 12.75 -9.83
CA TRP A 420 -11.32 12.91 -11.25
C TRP A 420 -12.81 12.74 -11.52
N ASN A 421 -13.42 13.72 -12.21
CA ASN A 421 -14.84 13.75 -12.55
C ASN A 421 -15.80 13.65 -11.34
N ARG A 422 -15.36 14.00 -10.12
CA ARG A 422 -16.17 13.90 -8.88
C ARG A 422 -16.12 15.18 -8.06
N PRO A 423 -16.71 16.29 -8.54
CA PRO A 423 -16.61 17.59 -7.88
C PRO A 423 -17.22 17.60 -6.48
N GLU A 424 -18.36 16.94 -6.27
CA GLU A 424 -19.05 16.90 -4.96
C GLU A 424 -18.24 16.10 -3.92
N GLU A 425 -17.61 14.99 -4.34
CA GLU A 425 -16.75 14.22 -3.45
C GLU A 425 -15.47 14.96 -3.15
N THR A 426 -14.90 15.66 -4.13
CA THR A 426 -13.74 16.53 -3.97
C THR A 426 -14.01 17.62 -2.96
N GLU A 427 -15.14 18.34 -3.08
CA GLU A 427 -15.51 19.39 -2.14
C GLU A 427 -15.65 18.85 -0.71
N ARG A 428 -16.34 17.72 -0.56
CA ARG A 428 -16.57 17.11 0.75
C ARG A 428 -15.30 16.54 1.38
N ALA A 429 -14.41 15.93 0.60
CA ALA A 429 -13.24 15.22 1.12
C ALA A 429 -11.99 16.09 1.18
N CYS A 430 -11.75 16.94 0.17
CA CYS A 430 -10.47 17.66 0.02
C CYS A 430 -10.55 19.14 0.42
N ARG A 431 -11.75 19.66 0.73
CA ARG A 431 -11.97 21.08 1.06
C ARG A 431 -12.79 21.27 2.33
N ALA A 432 -12.48 20.47 3.35
CA ALA A 432 -13.18 20.56 4.63
C ALA A 432 -12.66 21.74 5.47
N TYR A 433 -13.56 22.34 6.24
CA TYR A 433 -13.25 23.42 7.16
C TYR A 433 -13.73 23.04 8.56
N LEU A 434 -12.94 23.39 9.59
CA LEU A 434 -13.35 23.25 10.98
C LEU A 434 -14.49 24.23 11.27
N GLN A 435 -15.59 23.72 11.85
CA GLN A 435 -16.80 24.51 12.08
C GLN A 435 -16.66 25.50 13.24
N ASP A 436 -15.76 25.24 14.18
CA ASP A 436 -15.50 26.08 15.35
C ASP A 436 -14.54 27.25 15.04
N THR A 437 -13.55 27.04 14.16
CA THR A 437 -12.52 28.05 13.87
C THR A 437 -12.61 28.61 12.46
N GLY A 438 -13.31 27.97 11.54
CA GLY A 438 -13.33 28.29 10.10
C GLY A 438 -12.02 27.97 9.39
N GLU A 439 -11.10 27.24 10.03
CA GLU A 439 -9.79 26.91 9.48
C GLU A 439 -9.87 25.79 8.44
N GLY A 440 -9.08 25.91 7.37
CA GLY A 440 -9.00 24.97 6.23
C GLY A 440 -8.46 25.63 4.96
N PRO A 441 -8.52 24.97 3.81
CA PRO A 441 -9.13 23.65 3.60
C PRO A 441 -8.25 22.50 4.08
N PHE A 442 -8.89 21.43 4.56
CA PHE A 442 -8.27 20.16 4.92
C PHE A 442 -8.78 19.02 4.05
N LEU A 443 -7.92 18.03 3.85
CA LEU A 443 -8.31 16.69 3.39
C LEU A 443 -8.89 15.91 4.56
N ARG A 444 -10.11 15.41 4.44
CA ARG A 444 -10.70 14.40 5.30
C ARG A 444 -10.25 13.02 4.86
N THR A 445 -9.44 12.36 5.67
CA THR A 445 -8.83 11.08 5.27
C THR A 445 -9.79 9.88 5.39
N GLY A 446 -10.82 10.02 6.23
CA GLY A 446 -11.68 8.91 6.63
C GLY A 446 -11.00 7.90 7.55
N ASP A 447 -9.76 8.15 7.95
CA ASP A 447 -9.04 7.37 8.95
C ASP A 447 -9.20 8.02 10.34
N LEU A 448 -9.28 7.20 11.38
CA LEU A 448 -9.39 7.63 12.77
C LEU A 448 -8.04 7.61 13.45
N GLY A 449 -7.82 8.57 14.35
CA GLY A 449 -6.60 8.65 15.13
C GLY A 449 -6.63 9.70 16.21
N PHE A 450 -5.51 9.88 16.86
CA PHE A 450 -5.27 10.94 17.84
C PHE A 450 -3.81 11.38 17.79
N MET A 451 -3.54 12.56 18.33
CA MET A 451 -2.18 13.06 18.52
C MET A 451 -1.79 12.94 20.00
N SER A 452 -0.57 12.47 20.27
CA SER A 452 0.03 12.50 21.59
C SER A 452 1.49 12.90 21.47
N ASP A 453 1.90 13.97 22.17
CA ASP A 453 3.26 14.52 22.14
C ASP A 453 3.82 14.81 20.74
N GLY A 454 2.93 15.23 19.81
CA GLY A 454 3.29 15.49 18.41
C GLY A 454 3.34 14.24 17.52
N GLU A 455 3.18 13.06 18.08
CA GLU A 455 3.13 11.76 17.41
C GLU A 455 1.72 11.44 16.95
N LEU A 456 1.55 10.97 15.71
CA LEU A 456 0.26 10.51 15.19
C LEU A 456 0.03 9.02 15.49
N PHE A 457 -1.10 8.71 16.11
CA PHE A 457 -1.58 7.35 16.33
C PHE A 457 -2.79 7.06 15.46
N VAL A 458 -2.62 6.20 14.44
CA VAL A 458 -3.71 5.78 13.57
C VAL A 458 -4.41 4.58 14.19
N THR A 459 -5.73 4.70 14.42
CA THR A 459 -6.49 3.69 15.17
C THR A 459 -7.39 2.83 14.31
N GLY A 460 -7.74 3.28 13.11
CA GLY A 460 -8.58 2.52 12.17
C GLY A 460 -9.23 3.39 11.11
N ARG A 461 -10.24 2.85 10.42
CA ARG A 461 -11.05 3.58 9.45
C ARG A 461 -12.42 3.86 9.98
N LEU A 462 -12.92 5.06 9.76
CA LEU A 462 -14.26 5.49 10.19
C LEU A 462 -15.35 4.56 9.63
N LYS A 463 -15.25 4.18 8.35
CA LYS A 463 -16.23 3.32 7.69
C LYS A 463 -16.13 1.84 8.05
N ASP A 464 -14.99 1.41 8.58
CA ASP A 464 -14.76 0.01 8.96
C ASP A 464 -15.11 -0.24 10.42
N LEU A 465 -15.37 0.81 11.20
CA LEU A 465 -15.70 0.72 12.63
C LEU A 465 -16.96 -0.13 12.84
N ILE A 466 -16.86 -1.11 13.71
CA ILE A 466 -17.98 -2.00 14.07
C ILE A 466 -18.63 -1.45 15.34
N ILE A 467 -19.94 -1.22 15.30
CA ILE A 467 -20.68 -0.69 16.45
C ILE A 467 -21.65 -1.77 16.94
N ILE A 468 -21.37 -2.37 18.09
CA ILE A 468 -22.22 -3.39 18.69
C ILE A 468 -22.62 -2.93 20.10
N SER A 469 -23.91 -2.87 20.36
CA SER A 469 -24.46 -2.43 21.67
C SER A 469 -23.87 -1.11 22.15
N GLY A 470 -23.64 -0.15 21.23
CA GLY A 470 -23.08 1.17 21.50
C GLY A 470 -21.55 1.21 21.71
N ARG A 471 -20.88 0.07 21.66
CA ARG A 471 -19.41 -0.04 21.76
C ARG A 471 -18.77 0.00 20.38
N LYS A 472 -17.66 0.70 20.29
CA LYS A 472 -16.84 0.83 19.06
C LYS A 472 -15.74 -0.21 19.07
N LEU A 473 -15.82 -1.17 18.14
CA LEU A 473 -14.85 -2.23 17.98
C LEU A 473 -14.06 -2.00 16.69
N TYR A 474 -12.75 -2.14 16.77
CA TYR A 474 -11.86 -1.97 15.63
C TYR A 474 -11.61 -3.32 14.98
N PRO A 475 -11.95 -3.50 13.68
CA PRO A 475 -11.86 -4.79 12.99
C PRO A 475 -10.48 -5.44 13.10
N GLN A 476 -9.42 -4.65 12.96
CA GLN A 476 -8.05 -5.16 12.99
C GLN A 476 -7.63 -5.78 14.33
N ASP A 477 -8.26 -5.37 15.43
CA ASP A 477 -7.98 -5.94 16.75
C ASP A 477 -8.66 -7.30 16.88
N ILE A 478 -9.92 -7.37 16.46
CA ILE A 478 -10.67 -8.64 16.38
C ILE A 478 -9.94 -9.62 15.46
N GLU A 479 -9.50 -9.16 14.30
CA GLU A 479 -8.74 -9.97 13.33
C GLU A 479 -7.46 -10.54 13.94
N LEU A 480 -6.72 -9.72 14.72
CA LEU A 480 -5.52 -10.16 15.40
C LEU A 480 -5.82 -11.25 16.44
N THR A 481 -6.82 -11.04 17.30
CA THR A 481 -7.27 -12.03 18.27
C THR A 481 -7.70 -13.34 17.59
N VAL A 482 -8.44 -13.24 16.49
CA VAL A 482 -8.86 -14.41 15.70
C VAL A 482 -7.65 -15.17 15.15
N GLU A 483 -6.71 -14.49 14.52
CA GLU A 483 -5.50 -15.10 13.96
C GLU A 483 -4.68 -15.85 15.01
N GLN A 484 -4.64 -15.36 16.24
CA GLN A 484 -3.90 -15.95 17.36
C GLN A 484 -4.67 -17.07 18.07
N SER A 485 -5.99 -17.16 17.87
CA SER A 485 -6.84 -18.10 18.61
C SER A 485 -6.62 -19.57 18.27
N HIS A 486 -6.10 -19.88 17.06
CA HIS A 486 -5.87 -21.26 16.63
C HIS A 486 -4.78 -21.38 15.56
N PRO A 487 -3.83 -22.34 15.66
CA PRO A 487 -2.69 -22.48 14.73
C PRO A 487 -3.07 -22.82 13.28
N ALA A 488 -4.28 -23.31 13.04
CA ALA A 488 -4.78 -23.56 11.69
C ALA A 488 -5.23 -22.30 10.96
N LEU A 489 -5.35 -21.15 11.63
CA LEU A 489 -5.76 -19.90 11.01
C LEU A 489 -4.55 -19.19 10.40
N ARG A 490 -4.77 -18.70 9.18
CA ARG A 490 -3.73 -18.07 8.38
C ARG A 490 -3.58 -16.60 8.77
N PRO A 491 -2.41 -16.15 9.25
CA PRO A 491 -2.17 -14.76 9.61
C PRO A 491 -2.32 -13.79 8.42
N ALA A 492 -2.76 -12.57 8.70
CA ALA A 492 -3.07 -11.52 7.72
C ALA A 492 -4.09 -11.97 6.64
N CYS A 493 -4.94 -12.93 7.00
CA CYS A 493 -5.99 -13.48 6.13
C CYS A 493 -7.31 -13.64 6.89
N CYS A 494 -7.65 -12.64 7.70
CA CYS A 494 -8.90 -12.53 8.44
C CYS A 494 -9.61 -11.22 8.10
N ALA A 495 -10.94 -11.22 8.07
CA ALA A 495 -11.79 -10.04 7.97
C ALA A 495 -12.88 -10.10 9.04
N ALA A 496 -12.95 -9.07 9.87
CA ALA A 496 -14.04 -8.83 10.80
C ALA A 496 -14.91 -7.69 10.29
N PHE A 497 -16.22 -7.88 10.29
CA PHE A 497 -17.19 -6.87 9.84
C PHE A 497 -18.54 -7.12 10.49
N SER A 498 -19.37 -6.07 10.54
CA SER A 498 -20.76 -6.19 11.00
C SER A 498 -21.72 -6.33 9.82
N VAL A 499 -22.84 -6.98 10.08
CA VAL A 499 -24.00 -7.00 9.19
C VAL A 499 -25.24 -6.63 9.98
N ASP A 500 -26.23 -6.02 9.32
CA ASP A 500 -27.49 -5.69 9.94
C ASP A 500 -28.26 -6.97 10.27
N GLY A 501 -28.59 -7.17 11.54
CA GLY A 501 -29.44 -8.24 12.03
C GLY A 501 -30.88 -7.74 12.27
N THR A 502 -31.70 -8.59 12.87
CA THR A 502 -33.07 -8.20 13.29
C THR A 502 -33.04 -7.27 14.50
N GLY A 503 -32.61 -6.01 14.28
CA GLY A 503 -32.61 -4.95 15.29
C GLY A 503 -31.25 -4.59 15.91
N GLU A 504 -30.19 -5.38 15.69
CA GLU A 504 -28.82 -5.10 16.16
C GLU A 504 -27.80 -5.50 15.10
N GLU A 505 -26.65 -4.79 15.07
CA GLU A 505 -25.51 -5.22 14.26
C GLU A 505 -24.92 -6.54 14.76
N GLN A 506 -24.59 -7.43 13.86
CA GLN A 506 -24.05 -8.76 14.14
C GLN A 506 -22.61 -8.86 13.66
N LEU A 507 -21.69 -9.25 14.53
CA LEU A 507 -20.29 -9.47 14.20
C LEU A 507 -20.09 -10.76 13.42
N ILE A 508 -19.52 -10.63 12.22
CA ILE A 508 -19.10 -11.75 11.37
C ILE A 508 -17.58 -11.76 11.29
N VAL A 509 -17.01 -12.95 11.35
CA VAL A 509 -15.58 -13.18 11.17
C VAL A 509 -15.37 -14.14 10.01
N ALA A 510 -14.62 -13.74 8.98
CA ALA A 510 -14.18 -14.61 7.89
C ALA A 510 -12.67 -14.82 7.98
N ALA A 511 -12.18 -16.05 8.02
CA ALA A 511 -10.77 -16.35 8.20
C ALA A 511 -10.32 -17.52 7.31
N GLU A 512 -9.14 -17.39 6.67
CA GLU A 512 -8.56 -18.48 5.88
C GLU A 512 -7.90 -19.52 6.77
N VAL A 513 -8.07 -20.79 6.37
CA VAL A 513 -7.36 -21.92 6.96
C VAL A 513 -6.04 -22.14 6.21
N GLU A 514 -4.98 -22.47 6.93
CA GLU A 514 -3.66 -22.80 6.36
C GLU A 514 -3.75 -24.00 5.40
N PRO A 515 -3.01 -24.01 4.27
CA PRO A 515 -3.11 -25.05 3.24
C PRO A 515 -2.78 -26.47 3.74
N GLY A 516 -2.08 -26.57 4.87
CA GLY A 516 -1.70 -27.84 5.50
C GLY A 516 -2.87 -28.61 6.13
N TYR A 517 -4.07 -28.02 6.18
CA TYR A 517 -5.24 -28.63 6.81
C TYR A 517 -6.30 -29.04 5.78
N GLN A 518 -7.13 -29.99 6.19
CA GLN A 518 -8.35 -30.42 5.48
C GLN A 518 -9.45 -30.71 6.49
N PRO A 519 -10.75 -30.59 6.13
CA PRO A 519 -11.83 -30.91 7.03
C PRO A 519 -11.73 -32.37 7.54
N ALA A 520 -11.89 -32.56 8.84
CA ALA A 520 -12.00 -33.89 9.41
C ALA A 520 -13.31 -34.53 8.91
N VAL A 521 -13.23 -35.71 8.27
CA VAL A 521 -14.40 -36.50 7.94
C VAL A 521 -14.84 -37.21 9.21
N ARG A 522 -16.06 -36.97 9.67
CA ARG A 522 -16.67 -37.71 10.77
C ARG A 522 -16.96 -39.15 10.29
N GLU A 523 -15.97 -40.03 10.37
CA GLU A 523 -16.17 -41.48 10.27
C GLU A 523 -15.61 -42.15 11.51
N LEU A 524 -16.51 -42.65 12.35
CA LEU A 524 -16.38 -43.67 13.43
C LEU A 524 -15.51 -43.33 14.67
N PRO A 525 -15.90 -43.82 15.87
CA PRO A 525 -15.37 -43.40 17.16
C PRO A 525 -13.93 -43.84 17.49
N ASN A 526 -13.18 -44.49 16.60
CA ASN A 526 -11.85 -45.04 16.86
C ASN A 526 -10.81 -44.82 15.75
N ALA A 527 -10.95 -43.78 14.88
CA ALA A 527 -9.90 -43.47 13.92
C ALA A 527 -8.82 -42.61 14.58
N GLU A 528 -7.66 -43.20 14.85
CA GLU A 528 -6.41 -42.45 15.14
C GLU A 528 -6.21 -41.35 14.09
N LEU A 529 -5.80 -40.16 14.53
CA LEU A 529 -5.42 -39.01 13.70
C LEU A 529 -4.27 -39.38 12.73
N ARG A 530 -4.59 -40.10 11.67
CA ARG A 530 -3.63 -40.46 10.61
C ARG A 530 -3.68 -39.39 9.52
N THR A 531 -2.53 -38.89 9.12
CA THR A 531 -2.36 -38.09 7.91
C THR A 531 -2.88 -38.92 6.71
N ARG A 532 -3.77 -38.31 5.90
CA ARG A 532 -4.19 -38.94 4.64
C ARG A 532 -3.04 -38.94 3.61
N PRO A 533 -3.17 -39.71 2.50
CA PRO A 533 -2.14 -39.85 1.46
C PRO A 533 -1.62 -38.51 0.87
N ASN A 534 -2.36 -37.39 1.04
CA ASN A 534 -1.97 -36.06 0.57
C ASN A 534 -1.16 -35.23 1.62
N GLY A 535 -0.79 -35.81 2.76
CA GLY A 535 0.01 -35.16 3.79
C GLY A 535 -0.67 -34.04 4.60
N ARG A 536 -1.99 -33.82 4.42
CA ARG A 536 -2.73 -32.77 5.14
C ARG A 536 -3.27 -33.29 6.47
N LEU A 537 -3.24 -32.41 7.49
CA LEU A 537 -3.76 -32.69 8.82
C LEU A 537 -5.30 -32.53 8.85
N PRO A 538 -6.02 -33.44 9.49
CA PRO A 538 -7.45 -33.28 9.71
C PRO A 538 -7.72 -32.11 10.66
N LEU A 539 -8.73 -31.27 10.36
CA LEU A 539 -9.11 -30.11 11.17
C LEU A 539 -10.55 -30.28 11.67
N ASP A 540 -10.73 -30.21 12.99
CA ASP A 540 -12.05 -30.04 13.59
C ASP A 540 -12.51 -28.59 13.44
N VAL A 541 -13.36 -28.35 12.46
CA VAL A 541 -13.91 -27.02 12.15
C VAL A 541 -14.65 -26.43 13.35
N GLU A 542 -15.39 -27.24 14.11
CA GLU A 542 -16.12 -26.77 15.29
C GLU A 542 -15.17 -26.35 16.42
N ALA A 543 -14.04 -27.03 16.59
CA ALA A 543 -13.02 -26.62 17.55
C ALA A 543 -12.41 -25.25 17.21
N VAL A 544 -12.12 -25.00 15.94
CA VAL A 544 -11.63 -23.69 15.49
C VAL A 544 -12.68 -22.60 15.75
N VAL A 545 -13.93 -22.85 15.36
CA VAL A 545 -15.03 -21.89 15.59
C VAL A 545 -15.21 -21.58 17.09
N ARG A 546 -15.13 -22.61 17.94
CA ARG A 546 -15.19 -22.41 19.41
C ARG A 546 -14.01 -21.59 19.91
N ALA A 547 -12.78 -21.85 19.43
CA ALA A 547 -11.57 -21.10 19.82
C ALA A 547 -11.70 -19.63 19.43
N VAL A 548 -12.13 -19.32 18.19
CA VAL A 548 -12.37 -17.95 17.72
C VAL A 548 -13.41 -17.23 18.57
N ARG A 549 -14.59 -17.87 18.80
CA ARG A 549 -15.65 -17.26 19.61
C ARG A 549 -15.23 -16.99 21.03
N ARG A 550 -14.49 -17.92 21.62
CA ARG A 550 -13.97 -17.77 22.98
C ARG A 550 -12.96 -16.63 23.07
N ALA A 551 -11.97 -16.59 22.19
CA ALA A 551 -10.92 -15.56 22.21
C ALA A 551 -11.53 -14.16 22.01
N VAL A 552 -12.44 -14.00 21.04
CA VAL A 552 -13.10 -12.69 20.82
C VAL A 552 -13.99 -12.28 22.01
N ALA A 553 -14.66 -13.23 22.65
CA ALA A 553 -15.46 -12.92 23.84
C ALA A 553 -14.58 -12.55 25.04
N GLU A 554 -13.44 -13.22 25.24
CA GLU A 554 -12.50 -12.96 26.33
C GLU A 554 -11.78 -11.61 26.16
N ASP A 555 -11.29 -11.29 24.93
CA ASP A 555 -10.47 -10.11 24.68
C ASP A 555 -11.28 -8.84 24.35
N HIS A 556 -12.45 -9.00 23.71
CA HIS A 556 -13.24 -7.87 23.22
C HIS A 556 -14.63 -7.77 23.86
N ASP A 557 -15.01 -8.68 24.74
CA ASP A 557 -16.35 -8.77 25.32
C ASP A 557 -17.44 -8.66 24.23
N ALA A 558 -17.19 -9.30 23.08
CA ALA A 558 -18.05 -9.27 21.91
C ALA A 558 -18.46 -10.68 21.48
N ARG A 559 -19.74 -10.81 21.10
CA ARG A 559 -20.28 -12.08 20.61
C ARG A 559 -20.12 -12.18 19.10
N VAL A 560 -19.30 -13.14 18.62
CA VAL A 560 -19.24 -13.46 17.20
C VAL A 560 -20.50 -14.24 16.78
N HIS A 561 -21.33 -13.61 15.96
CA HIS A 561 -22.55 -14.22 15.42
C HIS A 561 -22.20 -15.42 14.52
N MET A 562 -21.32 -15.21 13.55
CA MET A 562 -20.88 -16.25 12.62
C MET A 562 -19.39 -16.22 12.36
N VAL A 563 -18.74 -17.38 12.36
CA VAL A 563 -17.37 -17.59 11.90
C VAL A 563 -17.43 -18.35 10.57
N VAL A 564 -16.85 -17.78 9.53
CA VAL A 564 -16.78 -18.36 8.19
C VAL A 564 -15.33 -18.76 7.91
N LEU A 565 -15.02 -20.04 7.94
CA LEU A 565 -13.71 -20.53 7.57
C LEU A 565 -13.62 -20.64 6.05
N LEU A 566 -12.54 -20.12 5.47
CA LEU A 566 -12.32 -20.07 4.02
C LEU A 566 -11.12 -20.94 3.63
N ARG A 567 -11.11 -21.41 2.39
CA ARG A 567 -9.91 -22.01 1.79
C ARG A 567 -8.83 -20.93 1.62
N ALA A 568 -7.57 -21.34 1.70
CA ALA A 568 -6.44 -20.42 1.46
C ALA A 568 -6.53 -19.71 0.10
N GLY A 569 -6.31 -18.40 0.08
CA GLY A 569 -6.39 -17.56 -1.12
C GLY A 569 -7.80 -17.15 -1.54
N ARG A 570 -8.81 -17.28 -0.65
CA ARG A 570 -10.20 -16.92 -0.95
C ARG A 570 -10.69 -15.62 -0.30
N ILE A 571 -9.98 -15.11 0.69
CA ILE A 571 -10.30 -13.80 1.24
C ILE A 571 -9.97 -12.70 0.20
N PRO A 572 -10.90 -11.78 -0.09
CA PRO A 572 -10.64 -10.68 -1.01
C PRO A 572 -9.49 -9.81 -0.51
N LYS A 573 -8.50 -9.59 -1.38
CA LYS A 573 -7.36 -8.72 -1.10
C LYS A 573 -7.13 -7.70 -2.21
N THR A 574 -6.55 -6.57 -1.86
CA THR A 574 -6.06 -5.61 -2.85
C THR A 574 -4.85 -6.18 -3.60
N THR A 575 -4.46 -5.52 -4.69
CA THR A 575 -3.23 -5.84 -5.43
C THR A 575 -1.95 -5.68 -4.60
N SER A 576 -2.02 -4.89 -3.52
CA SER A 576 -0.95 -4.74 -2.52
C SER A 576 -1.01 -5.76 -1.36
N GLY A 577 -1.95 -6.73 -1.41
CA GLY A 577 -2.06 -7.80 -0.41
C GLY A 577 -2.94 -7.50 0.81
N LYS A 578 -3.53 -6.29 0.91
CA LYS A 578 -4.41 -5.89 2.02
C LYS A 578 -5.77 -6.56 1.94
N VAL A 579 -6.33 -6.98 3.06
CA VAL A 579 -7.70 -7.53 3.15
C VAL A 579 -8.73 -6.44 2.81
N GLN A 580 -9.65 -6.78 1.91
CA GLN A 580 -10.78 -5.92 1.52
C GLN A 580 -12.03 -6.32 2.30
N ARG A 581 -12.22 -5.75 3.51
CA ARG A 581 -13.35 -6.06 4.40
C ARG A 581 -14.70 -5.86 3.71
N HIS A 582 -14.86 -4.76 2.97
CA HIS A 582 -16.09 -4.47 2.23
C HIS A 582 -16.41 -5.52 1.16
N ALA A 583 -15.41 -5.95 0.39
CA ALA A 583 -15.59 -7.01 -0.61
C ALA A 583 -15.91 -8.34 0.07
N CYS A 584 -15.30 -8.63 1.22
CA CYS A 584 -15.59 -9.81 2.03
C CYS A 584 -17.03 -9.77 2.56
N LYS A 585 -17.49 -8.63 3.10
CA LYS A 585 -18.87 -8.40 3.54
C LYS A 585 -19.86 -8.58 2.38
N ALA A 586 -19.58 -7.98 1.22
CA ALA A 586 -20.43 -8.12 0.04
C ALA A 586 -20.54 -9.57 -0.42
N SER A 587 -19.42 -10.30 -0.51
CA SER A 587 -19.41 -11.73 -0.87
C SER A 587 -20.13 -12.60 0.17
N PHE A 588 -20.04 -12.24 1.45
CA PHE A 588 -20.78 -12.92 2.51
C PHE A 588 -22.29 -12.75 2.34
N LEU A 589 -22.77 -11.52 2.12
CA LEU A 589 -24.18 -11.19 1.92
C LEU A 589 -24.76 -11.84 0.66
N GLN A 590 -23.93 -11.99 -0.40
CA GLN A 590 -24.31 -12.67 -1.64
C GLN A 590 -24.20 -14.21 -1.55
N GLY A 591 -23.66 -14.76 -0.46
CA GLY A 591 -23.44 -16.19 -0.30
C GLY A 591 -22.38 -16.77 -1.24
N THR A 592 -21.43 -15.95 -1.73
CA THR A 592 -20.40 -16.35 -2.71
C THR A 592 -19.03 -16.66 -2.08
N LEU A 593 -18.90 -16.58 -0.75
CA LEU A 593 -17.67 -16.98 -0.06
C LEU A 593 -17.47 -18.50 -0.13
N GLU A 594 -16.34 -18.93 -0.69
CA GLU A 594 -15.98 -20.36 -0.77
C GLU A 594 -15.52 -20.89 0.60
N ARG A 595 -16.40 -21.58 1.29
CA ARG A 595 -16.14 -22.08 2.64
C ARG A 595 -15.16 -23.25 2.64
N PHE A 596 -14.42 -23.36 3.72
CA PHE A 596 -13.56 -24.50 3.99
C PHE A 596 -14.43 -25.73 4.31
N GLY A 597 -14.29 -26.79 3.49
CA GLY A 597 -15.06 -28.01 3.66
C GLY A 597 -16.31 -28.14 2.78
N GLU A 598 -16.73 -27.08 2.11
CA GLU A 598 -17.74 -27.15 1.04
C GLU A 598 -17.03 -27.45 -0.29
N SER A 599 -17.47 -28.43 -1.05
CA SER A 599 -16.94 -28.88 -2.35
C SER A 599 -17.55 -28.09 -3.51
#